data_e27d7e1b77626bfb569fb84310254d3f
#
_entry.id   e27d7e1b77626bfb569fb84310254d3f
#
_cell.length_a   1.000
_cell.length_b   1.000
_cell.length_c   1.000
_cell.angle_alpha   90.00
_cell.angle_beta   90.00
_cell.angle_gamma   90.00
#
_symmetry.space_group_name_H-M   'P 1'
#
loop_
_entity.id
_entity.type
_entity.pdbx_description
1 polymer ?
#
loop_
_entity_poly.entity_id
_entity_poly.type
_entity_poly.pdbx_seq_one_letter_code
_entity_poly.pdbx_strand_id
1 'polypeptide(L)'
;MLQLGPVGLNTATLGTGITTLTEPSRVTIGSSFMRGVLDNVTTPPLEALFHGQAWGGKNYDALKKGGTSGVYEKVLAQAASIFAARPLAIYKGVSCIHGEQDGLDNNTAYAVDLAEWQADFETDLQAITGQTEDIPLFICQAGSASGYGYTSGIATVAFPSQLQQLVAHKANSKIHLVCPKYQLDYYDHSHITNDAQRLLGEYYAKAFAVVEAGGTWEPLRPTTIVGAGSTVTISFTGRVGNLAFDTTLVASATNYGFAYKDDSSRTITGVSIVNNQVVITLSGTIGANPLVSYAYNNGAGGAANQVAGLGARGNLRDSDTAVSAFDGARLYNWCVIFRESVA
;
A
#
# COMPACT_ATOMS: atom_id res chain seq x y z
N MET A 1 22.35 2.91 11.76
CA MET A 1 21.23 2.07 11.25
C MET A 1 21.66 0.62 11.33
N LEU A 2 20.89 -0.22 11.95
CA LEU A 2 21.24 -1.61 12.19
C LEU A 2 20.06 -2.52 11.84
N GLN A 3 20.32 -3.63 11.17
CA GLN A 3 19.34 -4.69 10.89
C GLN A 3 19.76 -5.97 11.63
N LEU A 4 18.80 -6.66 12.22
CA LEU A 4 19.05 -7.95 12.88
C LEU A 4 18.65 -9.11 11.97
N GLY A 5 19.61 -10.00 11.73
CA GLY A 5 19.41 -11.27 11.07
C GLY A 5 19.16 -11.24 9.57
N PRO A 6 19.35 -12.36 8.89
CA PRO A 6 19.04 -12.48 7.48
C PRO A 6 17.53 -12.52 7.27
N VAL A 7 17.03 -11.66 6.41
CA VAL A 7 15.69 -11.77 5.86
C VAL A 7 15.71 -12.84 4.77
N GLY A 8 15.63 -14.09 5.17
CA GLY A 8 15.52 -15.19 4.22
C GLY A 8 14.06 -15.44 3.87
N LEU A 9 13.76 -15.65 2.60
CA LEU A 9 12.39 -15.87 2.11
C LEU A 9 11.69 -17.09 2.71
N ASN A 10 12.44 -18.09 3.23
CA ASN A 10 11.85 -19.35 3.72
C ASN A 10 12.45 -19.93 5.00
N THR A 11 13.53 -19.36 5.54
CA THR A 11 14.14 -19.85 6.79
C THR A 11 14.73 -18.67 7.55
N ALA A 12 13.97 -18.12 8.48
CA ALA A 12 14.52 -17.12 9.37
C ALA A 12 15.33 -17.78 10.48
N THR A 13 16.63 -17.66 10.42
CA THR A 13 17.50 -17.89 11.56
C THR A 13 17.61 -16.57 12.32
N LEU A 14 17.33 -16.57 13.61
CA LEU A 14 17.60 -15.41 14.46
C LEU A 14 19.11 -15.15 14.46
N GLY A 15 19.50 -13.97 14.00
CA GLY A 15 20.89 -13.53 14.17
C GLY A 15 21.21 -13.28 15.64
N THR A 16 22.39 -13.65 16.06
CA THR A 16 22.89 -13.44 17.42
C THR A 16 23.65 -12.12 17.49
N GLY A 17 22.95 -11.00 17.47
CA GLY A 17 23.58 -9.69 17.63
C GLY A 17 23.11 -8.65 16.63
N ILE A 18 23.51 -7.41 16.88
CA ILE A 18 23.21 -6.27 16.02
C ILE A 18 24.35 -6.14 15.01
N THR A 19 24.04 -6.20 13.74
CA THR A 19 25.01 -6.08 12.64
C THR A 19 24.73 -4.83 11.81
N THR A 20 25.72 -4.40 11.04
CA THR A 20 25.50 -3.37 10.02
C THR A 20 24.37 -3.80 9.08
N LEU A 21 23.58 -2.83 8.62
CA LEU A 21 22.53 -3.07 7.63
C LEU A 21 23.14 -3.73 6.39
N THR A 22 22.72 -4.95 6.13
CA THR A 22 23.05 -5.67 4.91
C THR A 22 21.75 -6.10 4.25
N GLU A 23 21.58 -5.73 2.99
CA GLU A 23 20.50 -6.30 2.19
C GLU A 23 20.81 -7.78 1.96
N PRO A 24 19.87 -8.68 2.25
CA PRO A 24 20.02 -10.09 1.87
C PRO A 24 20.04 -10.20 0.34
N SER A 25 19.96 -11.38 -0.21
CA SER A 25 20.07 -11.64 -1.67
C SER A 25 19.15 -10.82 -2.59
N ARG A 26 18.23 -10.03 -2.04
CA ARG A 26 17.32 -9.11 -2.76
C ARG A 26 17.16 -7.82 -1.98
N VAL A 27 16.98 -6.71 -2.72
CA VAL A 27 16.65 -5.41 -2.11
C VAL A 27 15.28 -5.48 -1.44
N THR A 28 15.19 -4.93 -0.23
CA THR A 28 13.95 -4.77 0.53
C THR A 28 13.64 -3.28 0.70
N ILE A 29 12.49 -2.96 1.26
CA ILE A 29 12.17 -1.57 1.62
C ILE A 29 13.02 -1.04 2.77
N GLY A 30 13.71 -1.90 3.53
CA GLY A 30 14.32 -1.56 4.82
C GLY A 30 15.35 -0.44 4.73
N SER A 31 16.30 -0.53 3.79
CA SER A 31 17.36 0.48 3.66
C SER A 31 16.83 1.85 3.25
N SER A 32 15.96 1.91 2.26
CA SER A 32 15.39 3.16 1.78
C SER A 32 14.38 3.78 2.75
N PHE A 33 13.58 2.94 3.40
CA PHE A 33 12.69 3.39 4.48
C PHE A 33 13.50 4.05 5.60
N MET A 34 14.51 3.36 6.10
CA MET A 34 15.34 3.90 7.18
C MET A 34 16.15 5.13 6.77
N ARG A 35 16.62 5.19 5.54
CA ARG A 35 17.25 6.40 5.01
C ARG A 35 16.28 7.57 5.02
N GLY A 36 15.07 7.39 4.50
CA GLY A 36 14.05 8.42 4.50
C GLY A 36 13.62 8.83 5.91
N VAL A 37 13.55 7.89 6.87
CA VAL A 37 13.31 8.22 8.29
C VAL A 37 14.43 9.13 8.84
N LEU A 38 15.68 8.76 8.63
CA LEU A 38 16.82 9.55 9.12
C LEU A 38 16.92 10.94 8.48
N ASP A 39 16.55 11.07 7.21
CA ASP A 39 16.57 12.35 6.49
C ASP A 39 15.42 13.28 6.93
N ASN A 40 14.33 12.75 7.46
CA ASN A 40 13.14 13.52 7.85
C ASN A 40 12.98 13.71 9.36
N VAL A 41 13.67 12.95 10.19
CA VAL A 41 13.62 13.13 11.65
C VAL A 41 14.68 14.15 12.07
N THR A 42 14.21 15.27 12.62
CA THR A 42 15.05 16.46 12.90
C THR A 42 15.69 16.48 14.28
N THR A 43 15.42 15.49 15.14
CA THR A 43 15.93 15.48 16.52
C THR A 43 17.09 14.49 16.68
N PRO A 44 18.34 14.89 16.60
CA PRO A 44 19.51 14.03 16.90
C PRO A 44 19.78 13.93 18.42
N PRO A 45 20.51 12.90 18.88
CA PRO A 45 20.96 11.76 18.09
C PRO A 45 19.88 10.70 17.96
N LEU A 46 19.55 10.30 16.73
CA LEU A 46 18.62 9.22 16.47
C LEU A 46 19.38 7.93 16.13
N GLU A 47 19.22 6.89 16.94
CA GLU A 47 19.54 5.52 16.55
C GLU A 47 18.25 4.87 16.07
N ALA A 48 18.14 4.61 14.79
CA ALA A 48 16.97 3.97 14.21
C ALA A 48 17.29 2.51 13.85
N LEU A 49 16.42 1.60 14.30
CA LEU A 49 16.54 0.17 14.08
C LEU A 49 15.37 -0.30 13.20
N PHE A 50 15.70 -1.11 12.23
CA PHE A 50 14.72 -1.83 11.42
C PHE A 50 15.00 -3.32 11.48
N HIS A 51 14.01 -4.12 11.79
CA HIS A 51 14.09 -5.57 11.72
C HIS A 51 12.80 -6.13 11.14
N GLY A 52 12.82 -7.36 10.67
CA GLY A 52 11.62 -7.96 10.11
C GLY A 52 11.82 -9.41 9.74
N GLN A 53 10.70 -10.06 9.48
CA GLN A 53 10.61 -11.41 8.98
C GLN A 53 9.62 -11.42 7.82
N ALA A 54 9.80 -12.34 6.88
CA ALA A 54 8.90 -12.52 5.76
C ALA A 54 8.81 -14.01 5.38
N TRP A 55 7.64 -14.37 4.85
CA TRP A 55 7.44 -15.64 4.17
C TRP A 55 6.55 -15.41 2.95
N GLY A 56 7.13 -15.52 1.76
CA GLY A 56 6.42 -15.26 0.51
C GLY A 56 5.30 -16.25 0.24
N GLY A 57 4.23 -15.78 -0.44
CA GLY A 57 3.10 -16.61 -0.85
C GLY A 57 2.24 -17.12 0.30
N LYS A 58 2.19 -16.42 1.42
CA LYS A 58 1.34 -16.75 2.57
C LYS A 58 0.26 -15.71 2.75
N ASN A 59 -0.92 -16.18 3.14
CA ASN A 59 -2.05 -15.36 3.55
C ASN A 59 -1.93 -14.96 5.04
N TYR A 60 -2.85 -14.12 5.47
CA TYR A 60 -2.91 -13.63 6.85
C TYR A 60 -2.93 -14.77 7.88
N ASP A 61 -3.77 -15.79 7.69
CA ASP A 61 -3.91 -16.91 8.64
C ASP A 61 -2.60 -17.67 8.88
N ALA A 62 -1.73 -17.74 7.89
CA ALA A 62 -0.43 -18.35 8.04
C ALA A 62 0.59 -17.45 8.77
N LEU A 63 0.44 -16.11 8.67
CA LEU A 63 1.42 -15.14 9.16
C LEU A 63 1.04 -14.49 10.49
N LYS A 64 -0.23 -14.54 10.90
CA LYS A 64 -0.71 -13.96 12.14
C LYS A 64 -0.13 -14.61 13.40
N LYS A 65 -0.44 -14.04 14.56
CA LYS A 65 -0.13 -14.60 15.87
C LYS A 65 -0.64 -16.04 15.99
N GLY A 66 0.23 -16.96 16.33
CA GLY A 66 -0.08 -18.40 16.35
C GLY A 66 -0.26 -19.02 14.96
N GLY A 67 0.03 -18.31 13.89
CA GLY A 67 -0.05 -18.81 12.53
C GLY A 67 1.00 -19.87 12.21
N THR A 68 0.72 -20.72 11.23
CA THR A 68 1.54 -21.91 10.91
C THR A 68 2.95 -21.59 10.45
N SER A 69 3.24 -20.37 10.04
CA SER A 69 4.58 -19.95 9.60
C SER A 69 5.55 -19.67 10.74
N GLY A 70 5.05 -19.32 11.93
CA GLY A 70 5.83 -18.85 13.06
C GLY A 70 6.57 -17.54 12.80
N VAL A 71 6.20 -16.79 11.75
CA VAL A 71 6.83 -15.51 11.39
C VAL A 71 6.56 -14.46 12.45
N TYR A 72 5.34 -14.41 12.95
CA TYR A 72 4.93 -13.47 14.00
C TYR A 72 5.81 -13.62 15.25
N GLU A 73 5.93 -14.83 15.76
CA GLU A 73 6.72 -15.15 16.96
C GLU A 73 8.21 -14.84 16.78
N LYS A 74 8.73 -15.00 15.56
CA LYS A 74 10.12 -14.63 15.23
C LYS A 74 10.33 -13.12 15.27
N VAL A 75 9.35 -12.32 14.82
CA VAL A 75 9.40 -10.86 14.96
C VAL A 75 9.47 -10.48 16.44
N LEU A 76 8.61 -11.07 17.28
CA LEU A 76 8.61 -10.80 18.72
C LEU A 76 9.91 -11.23 19.40
N ALA A 77 10.48 -12.38 19.03
CA ALA A 77 11.76 -12.83 19.57
C ALA A 77 12.91 -11.88 19.19
N GLN A 78 12.90 -11.34 17.97
CA GLN A 78 13.86 -10.29 17.57
C GLN A 78 13.62 -9.00 18.36
N ALA A 79 12.38 -8.59 18.56
CA ALA A 79 12.02 -7.43 19.36
C ALA A 79 12.56 -7.54 20.80
N ALA A 80 12.36 -8.70 21.44
CA ALA A 80 12.88 -8.96 22.78
C ALA A 80 14.41 -8.91 22.82
N SER A 81 15.09 -9.44 21.80
CA SER A 81 16.56 -9.38 21.69
C SER A 81 17.07 -7.95 21.51
N ILE A 82 16.37 -7.15 20.72
CA ILE A 82 16.69 -5.70 20.55
C ILE A 82 16.52 -4.99 21.88
N PHE A 83 15.39 -5.17 22.55
CA PHE A 83 15.11 -4.51 23.81
C PHE A 83 16.09 -4.90 24.92
N ALA A 84 16.50 -6.16 24.98
CA ALA A 84 17.55 -6.60 25.89
C ALA A 84 18.90 -5.89 25.65
N ALA A 85 19.24 -5.63 24.38
CA ALA A 85 20.45 -4.91 24.00
C ALA A 85 20.31 -3.37 24.07
N ARG A 86 19.10 -2.85 23.99
CA ARG A 86 18.73 -1.43 23.97
C ARG A 86 17.47 -1.19 24.81
N PRO A 87 17.57 -1.15 26.14
CA PRO A 87 16.39 -1.06 27.03
C PRO A 87 15.59 0.24 26.93
N LEU A 88 16.09 1.23 26.20
CA LEU A 88 15.39 2.48 25.92
C LEU A 88 14.77 2.52 24.50
N ALA A 89 14.88 1.42 23.76
CA ALA A 89 14.26 1.35 22.43
C ALA A 89 12.73 1.29 22.55
N ILE A 90 12.06 2.05 21.67
CA ILE A 90 10.61 2.04 21.51
C ILE A 90 10.25 1.75 20.06
N TYR A 91 9.13 1.07 19.85
CA TYR A 91 8.59 0.82 18.51
C TYR A 91 7.76 2.00 18.06
N LYS A 92 8.05 2.50 16.88
CA LYS A 92 7.34 3.63 16.25
C LYS A 92 6.36 3.20 15.17
N GLY A 93 6.36 1.93 14.81
CA GLY A 93 5.42 1.36 13.86
C GLY A 93 5.86 0.02 13.32
N VAL A 94 4.92 -0.66 12.70
CA VAL A 94 5.11 -1.90 11.95
C VAL A 94 4.83 -1.61 10.48
N SER A 95 5.71 -2.05 9.58
CA SER A 95 5.49 -1.95 8.13
C SER A 95 5.18 -3.32 7.55
N CYS A 96 4.13 -3.40 6.74
CA CYS A 96 3.65 -4.64 6.15
C CYS A 96 3.48 -4.49 4.63
N ILE A 97 4.11 -5.37 3.85
CA ILE A 97 3.87 -5.54 2.41
C ILE A 97 3.19 -6.88 2.24
N HIS A 98 1.88 -6.87 2.08
CA HIS A 98 1.07 -8.07 2.11
C HIS A 98 -0.29 -7.83 1.43
N GLY A 99 -1.01 -8.91 1.12
CA GLY A 99 -2.39 -8.86 0.60
C GLY A 99 -2.56 -9.56 -0.75
N GLU A 100 -1.49 -9.94 -1.43
CA GLU A 100 -1.58 -10.65 -2.70
C GLU A 100 -2.22 -12.03 -2.53
N GLN A 101 -1.76 -12.82 -1.55
CA GLN A 101 -2.33 -14.14 -1.32
C GLN A 101 -3.77 -14.07 -0.79
N ASP A 102 -4.06 -13.13 0.11
CA ASP A 102 -5.43 -12.90 0.61
C ASP A 102 -6.38 -12.48 -0.50
N GLY A 103 -5.89 -11.71 -1.46
CA GLY A 103 -6.65 -11.39 -2.66
C GLY A 103 -6.95 -12.62 -3.51
N LEU A 104 -5.99 -13.51 -3.72
CA LEU A 104 -6.16 -14.76 -4.44
C LEU A 104 -7.13 -15.72 -3.71
N ASP A 105 -7.04 -15.76 -2.39
CA ASP A 105 -7.92 -16.55 -1.54
C ASP A 105 -9.34 -15.95 -1.41
N ASN A 106 -9.59 -14.82 -2.08
CA ASN A 106 -10.85 -14.08 -2.00
C ASN A 106 -11.24 -13.69 -0.56
N ASN A 107 -10.26 -13.30 0.25
CA ASN A 107 -10.47 -12.89 1.64
C ASN A 107 -11.22 -11.56 1.73
N THR A 108 -12.52 -11.62 1.94
CA THR A 108 -13.38 -10.44 2.09
C THR A 108 -13.34 -9.83 3.50
N ALA A 109 -12.73 -10.51 4.47
CA ALA A 109 -12.56 -10.05 5.85
C ALA A 109 -11.20 -9.38 6.09
N TYR A 110 -10.37 -9.23 5.08
CA TYR A 110 -8.96 -8.79 5.24
C TYR A 110 -8.80 -7.44 5.95
N ALA A 111 -9.80 -6.57 5.94
CA ALA A 111 -9.78 -5.34 6.75
C ALA A 111 -9.84 -5.62 8.26
N VAL A 112 -10.59 -6.64 8.66
CA VAL A 112 -10.67 -7.11 10.07
C VAL A 112 -9.34 -7.76 10.46
N ASP A 113 -8.78 -8.56 9.58
CA ASP A 113 -7.50 -9.23 9.79
C ASP A 113 -6.34 -8.23 9.97
N LEU A 114 -6.34 -7.14 9.20
CA LEU A 114 -5.36 -6.06 9.36
C LEU A 114 -5.53 -5.33 10.70
N ALA A 115 -6.76 -5.16 11.17
CA ALA A 115 -7.03 -4.57 12.48
C ALA A 115 -6.59 -5.50 13.63
N GLU A 116 -6.82 -6.80 13.51
CA GLU A 116 -6.29 -7.81 14.45
C GLU A 116 -4.76 -7.77 14.46
N TRP A 117 -4.13 -7.74 13.31
CA TRP A 117 -2.66 -7.71 13.20
C TRP A 117 -2.05 -6.47 13.86
N GLN A 118 -2.66 -5.30 13.64
CA GLN A 118 -2.21 -4.06 14.28
C GLN A 118 -2.34 -4.15 15.80
N ALA A 119 -3.48 -4.61 16.31
CA ALA A 119 -3.73 -4.73 17.75
C ALA A 119 -2.82 -5.75 18.43
N ASP A 120 -2.57 -6.89 17.79
CA ASP A 120 -1.67 -7.92 18.29
C ASP A 120 -0.23 -7.40 18.38
N PHE A 121 0.31 -6.78 17.31
CA PHE A 121 1.65 -6.20 17.34
C PHE A 121 1.77 -5.11 18.40
N GLU A 122 0.80 -4.22 18.49
CA GLU A 122 0.81 -3.17 19.52
C GLU A 122 0.87 -3.77 20.92
N THR A 123 -0.03 -4.71 21.22
CA THR A 123 -0.11 -5.37 22.53
C THR A 123 1.20 -6.07 22.89
N ASP A 124 1.71 -6.89 21.98
CA ASP A 124 2.86 -7.73 22.26
C ASP A 124 4.20 -6.94 22.29
N LEU A 125 4.35 -5.94 21.43
CA LEU A 125 5.53 -5.07 21.43
C LEU A 125 5.54 -4.13 22.64
N GLN A 126 4.39 -3.61 23.06
CA GLN A 126 4.25 -2.85 24.32
C GLN A 126 4.57 -3.74 25.54
N ALA A 127 4.15 -4.99 25.53
CA ALA A 127 4.51 -5.94 26.61
C ALA A 127 6.03 -6.20 26.69
N ILE A 128 6.75 -6.17 25.57
CA ILE A 128 8.21 -6.34 25.54
C ILE A 128 8.92 -5.07 26.00
N THR A 129 8.48 -3.89 25.57
CA THR A 129 9.21 -2.63 25.79
C THR A 129 8.74 -1.86 27.02
N GLY A 130 7.53 -2.10 27.48
CA GLY A 130 6.88 -1.29 28.52
C GLY A 130 6.40 0.09 28.04
N GLN A 131 6.48 0.39 26.72
CA GLN A 131 5.97 1.64 26.17
C GLN A 131 4.44 1.71 26.22
N THR A 132 3.90 2.93 26.24
CA THR A 132 2.46 3.20 26.19
C THR A 132 2.03 3.91 24.91
N GLU A 133 3.00 4.35 24.11
CA GLU A 133 2.74 4.98 22.82
C GLU A 133 2.12 3.98 21.84
N ASP A 134 1.23 4.48 21.00
CA ASP A 134 0.62 3.71 19.93
C ASP A 134 1.68 3.16 18.95
N ILE A 135 1.42 1.96 18.42
CA ILE A 135 2.27 1.33 17.41
C ILE A 135 1.45 1.15 16.13
N PRO A 136 1.48 2.13 15.23
CA PRO A 136 0.71 2.07 13.99
C PRO A 136 1.22 1.00 13.03
N LEU A 137 0.30 0.49 12.20
CA LEU A 137 0.56 -0.40 11.09
C LEU A 137 0.56 0.37 9.77
N PHE A 138 1.67 0.37 9.06
CA PHE A 138 1.81 0.93 7.72
C PHE A 138 1.68 -0.17 6.68
N ILE A 139 0.76 0.00 5.72
CA ILE A 139 0.49 -0.97 4.67
C ILE A 139 0.57 -0.30 3.29
N CYS A 140 0.92 -1.06 2.25
CA CYS A 140 0.72 -0.63 0.87
C CYS A 140 -0.43 -1.42 0.24
N GLN A 141 -1.09 -0.84 -0.76
CA GLN A 141 -2.18 -1.51 -1.45
C GLN A 141 -1.65 -2.49 -2.49
N ALA A 142 -2.07 -3.75 -2.43
CA ALA A 142 -1.70 -4.77 -3.38
C ALA A 142 -2.12 -4.35 -4.81
N GLY A 143 -1.18 -4.33 -5.74
CA GLY A 143 -1.41 -3.75 -7.07
C GLY A 143 -1.55 -4.75 -8.20
N SER A 144 -0.79 -5.84 -8.13
CA SER A 144 -0.50 -6.66 -9.30
C SER A 144 -1.20 -8.01 -9.34
N ALA A 145 -1.83 -8.41 -8.27
CA ALA A 145 -2.38 -9.75 -8.22
C ALA A 145 -3.54 -9.98 -9.20
N SER A 146 -4.03 -8.92 -9.79
CA SER A 146 -4.82 -9.00 -11.00
C SER A 146 -4.07 -9.68 -12.16
N GLY A 147 -2.75 -9.64 -12.18
CA GLY A 147 -1.91 -10.39 -13.12
C GLY A 147 -2.00 -11.90 -12.96
N TYR A 148 -2.15 -12.41 -11.76
CA TYR A 148 -2.41 -13.83 -11.52
C TYR A 148 -3.70 -14.30 -12.18
N GLY A 149 -4.77 -13.55 -12.05
CA GLY A 149 -6.03 -13.84 -12.70
C GLY A 149 -5.91 -13.87 -14.23
N TYR A 150 -5.10 -13.00 -14.78
CA TYR A 150 -4.88 -12.92 -16.22
C TYR A 150 -4.11 -14.13 -16.78
N THR A 151 -3.03 -14.56 -16.09
CA THR A 151 -2.22 -15.71 -16.54
C THR A 151 -2.87 -17.06 -16.28
N SER A 152 -3.72 -17.17 -15.26
CA SER A 152 -4.40 -18.40 -14.90
C SER A 152 -5.81 -18.54 -15.50
N GLY A 153 -6.27 -17.58 -16.30
CA GLY A 153 -7.63 -17.55 -16.82
C GLY A 153 -8.70 -17.24 -15.77
N ILE A 154 -8.31 -16.87 -14.55
CA ILE A 154 -9.22 -16.49 -13.45
C ILE A 154 -9.51 -14.97 -13.50
N ALA A 155 -9.72 -14.43 -14.68
CA ALA A 155 -10.00 -12.99 -14.89
C ALA A 155 -11.26 -12.46 -14.17
N THR A 156 -11.99 -13.32 -13.50
CA THR A 156 -13.24 -13.01 -12.79
C THR A 156 -13.07 -12.96 -11.27
N VAL A 157 -11.91 -13.25 -10.72
CA VAL A 157 -11.72 -13.18 -9.27
C VAL A 157 -11.75 -11.73 -8.84
N ALA A 158 -12.77 -11.36 -8.09
CA ALA A 158 -12.75 -10.13 -7.32
C ALA A 158 -11.53 -10.23 -6.40
N PHE A 159 -10.59 -9.34 -6.52
CA PHE A 159 -9.39 -9.30 -5.70
C PHE A 159 -9.65 -8.37 -4.49
N PRO A 160 -10.37 -8.85 -3.44
CA PRO A 160 -10.93 -7.97 -2.42
C PRO A 160 -9.89 -7.32 -1.54
N SER A 161 -8.72 -7.92 -1.37
CA SER A 161 -7.69 -7.40 -0.47
C SER A 161 -7.32 -5.94 -0.75
N GLN A 162 -7.29 -5.54 -2.02
CA GLN A 162 -7.04 -4.14 -2.41
C GLN A 162 -8.07 -3.19 -1.82
N LEU A 163 -9.35 -3.54 -1.92
CA LEU A 163 -10.44 -2.73 -1.37
C LEU A 163 -10.45 -2.80 0.16
N GLN A 164 -10.19 -3.96 0.73
CA GLN A 164 -10.15 -4.17 2.17
C GLN A 164 -9.01 -3.41 2.85
N GLN A 165 -7.86 -3.23 2.18
CA GLN A 165 -6.77 -2.37 2.66
C GLN A 165 -7.21 -0.90 2.80
N LEU A 166 -7.98 -0.39 1.85
CA LEU A 166 -8.56 0.95 1.96
C LEU A 166 -9.63 1.03 3.06
N VAL A 167 -10.45 -0.01 3.22
CA VAL A 167 -11.45 -0.11 4.30
C VAL A 167 -10.74 -0.09 5.67
N ALA A 168 -9.67 -0.87 5.86
CA ALA A 168 -8.90 -0.90 7.09
C ALA A 168 -8.35 0.48 7.46
N HIS A 169 -7.75 1.19 6.50
CA HIS A 169 -7.26 2.55 6.71
C HIS A 169 -8.38 3.54 7.10
N LYS A 170 -9.54 3.47 6.44
CA LYS A 170 -10.68 4.35 6.75
C LYS A 170 -11.31 4.06 8.11
N ALA A 171 -11.22 2.82 8.59
CA ALA A 171 -11.88 2.36 9.81
C ALA A 171 -11.01 2.44 11.08
N ASN A 172 -9.69 2.43 10.94
CA ASN A 172 -8.76 2.40 12.07
C ASN A 172 -7.65 3.46 11.90
N SER A 173 -7.62 4.44 12.78
CA SER A 173 -6.65 5.54 12.76
C SER A 173 -5.20 5.10 12.98
N LYS A 174 -4.97 3.87 13.46
CA LYS A 174 -3.63 3.28 13.61
C LYS A 174 -3.19 2.47 12.39
N ILE A 175 -4.01 2.38 11.34
CA ILE A 175 -3.66 1.69 10.09
C ILE A 175 -3.50 2.73 8.97
N HIS A 176 -2.30 2.87 8.46
CA HIS A 176 -1.97 3.84 7.43
C HIS A 176 -1.72 3.17 6.08
N LEU A 177 -2.63 3.37 5.13
CA LEU A 177 -2.41 2.98 3.74
C LEU A 177 -1.44 3.98 3.09
N VAL A 178 -0.21 3.54 2.84
CA VAL A 178 0.89 4.41 2.39
C VAL A 178 0.70 4.84 0.94
N CYS A 179 0.55 3.87 0.05
CA CYS A 179 0.36 4.10 -1.39
C CYS A 179 -0.16 2.82 -2.06
N PRO A 180 -0.72 2.89 -3.27
CA PRO A 180 -0.90 1.72 -4.11
C PRO A 180 0.46 1.22 -4.63
N LYS A 181 0.50 0.02 -5.21
CA LYS A 181 1.69 -0.52 -5.88
C LYS A 181 1.60 -0.56 -7.40
N TYR A 182 0.44 -0.25 -8.00
CA TYR A 182 0.25 -0.35 -9.45
C TYR A 182 1.16 0.60 -10.25
N GLN A 183 1.62 1.69 -9.65
CA GLN A 183 2.52 2.66 -10.30
C GLN A 183 3.98 2.22 -10.30
N LEU A 184 4.32 1.17 -9.58
CA LEU A 184 5.67 0.66 -9.46
C LEU A 184 5.99 -0.32 -10.60
N ASP A 185 7.27 -0.51 -10.89
CA ASP A 185 7.73 -1.47 -11.87
C ASP A 185 7.77 -2.89 -11.31
N TYR A 186 7.31 -3.83 -12.10
CA TYR A 186 7.26 -5.24 -11.78
C TYR A 186 8.18 -6.05 -12.68
N TYR A 187 8.84 -7.07 -12.15
CA TYR A 187 9.58 -8.02 -12.98
C TYR A 187 8.78 -9.28 -13.31
N ASP A 188 7.70 -9.54 -12.55
CA ASP A 188 6.70 -10.57 -12.84
C ASP A 188 5.29 -10.07 -12.46
N HIS A 189 4.32 -10.97 -12.44
CA HIS A 189 2.92 -10.62 -12.15
C HIS A 189 2.65 -10.24 -10.68
N SER A 190 3.63 -10.35 -9.78
CA SER A 190 3.45 -10.17 -8.33
C SER A 190 4.53 -9.33 -7.67
N HIS A 191 5.75 -9.47 -8.14
CA HIS A 191 6.91 -8.90 -7.49
C HIS A 191 7.41 -7.66 -8.19
N ILE A 192 7.62 -6.61 -7.43
CA ILE A 192 8.20 -5.36 -7.91
C ILE A 192 9.72 -5.48 -8.03
N THR A 193 10.30 -4.71 -8.95
CA THR A 193 11.76 -4.67 -9.16
C THR A 193 12.52 -4.15 -7.93
N ASN A 194 13.84 -4.31 -7.90
CA ASN A 194 14.67 -3.80 -6.83
C ASN A 194 14.57 -2.27 -6.68
N ASP A 195 14.53 -1.55 -7.81
CA ASP A 195 14.37 -0.09 -7.79
C ASP A 195 12.98 0.31 -7.27
N ALA A 196 11.95 -0.44 -7.64
CA ALA A 196 10.60 -0.25 -7.12
C ALA A 196 10.49 -0.59 -5.62
N GLN A 197 11.21 -1.59 -5.10
CA GLN A 197 11.31 -1.86 -3.67
C GLN A 197 11.92 -0.68 -2.92
N ARG A 198 12.99 -0.12 -3.46
CA ARG A 198 13.64 1.06 -2.90
C ARG A 198 12.69 2.26 -2.88
N LEU A 199 12.02 2.53 -3.99
CA LEU A 199 11.05 3.61 -4.10
C LEU A 199 9.87 3.42 -3.13
N LEU A 200 9.36 2.18 -2.98
CA LEU A 200 8.31 1.86 -2.01
C LEU A 200 8.75 2.18 -0.58
N GLY A 201 10.00 1.88 -0.21
CA GLY A 201 10.53 2.23 1.10
C GLY A 201 10.53 3.73 1.38
N GLU A 202 10.79 4.57 0.38
CA GLU A 202 10.70 6.03 0.51
C GLU A 202 9.26 6.51 0.67
N TYR A 203 8.27 5.86 0.03
CA TYR A 203 6.85 6.14 0.30
C TYR A 203 6.47 5.79 1.74
N TYR A 204 6.97 4.67 2.28
CA TYR A 204 6.76 4.33 3.68
C TYR A 204 7.39 5.38 4.61
N ALA A 205 8.61 5.84 4.32
CA ALA A 205 9.27 6.89 5.10
C ALA A 205 8.49 8.21 5.08
N LYS A 206 7.93 8.57 3.93
CA LYS A 206 7.11 9.77 3.77
C LYS A 206 5.86 9.72 4.66
N ALA A 207 5.12 8.62 4.63
CA ALA A 207 3.94 8.44 5.47
C ALA A 207 4.31 8.39 6.96
N PHE A 208 5.36 7.65 7.30
CA PHE A 208 5.87 7.54 8.66
C PHE A 208 6.28 8.91 9.23
N ALA A 209 6.97 9.74 8.46
CA ALA A 209 7.41 11.06 8.93
C ALA A 209 6.23 11.98 9.29
N VAL A 210 5.13 11.90 8.56
CA VAL A 210 3.90 12.66 8.87
C VAL A 210 3.29 12.18 10.18
N VAL A 211 3.18 10.86 10.37
CA VAL A 211 2.58 10.26 11.58
C VAL A 211 3.47 10.50 12.80
N GLU A 212 4.78 10.32 12.67
CA GLU A 212 5.74 10.55 13.76
C GLU A 212 5.77 12.01 14.22
N ALA A 213 5.52 12.95 13.32
CA ALA A 213 5.36 14.37 13.65
C ALA A 213 4.00 14.69 14.30
N GLY A 214 3.16 13.71 14.59
CA GLY A 214 1.81 13.89 15.14
C GLY A 214 0.76 14.33 14.12
N GLY A 215 1.07 14.27 12.83
CA GLY A 215 0.13 14.54 11.74
C GLY A 215 -0.72 13.32 11.37
N THR A 216 -1.71 13.57 10.51
CA THR A 216 -2.54 12.49 9.94
C THR A 216 -2.10 12.20 8.52
N TRP A 217 -1.69 10.98 8.26
CA TRP A 217 -1.41 10.52 6.92
C TRP A 217 -2.70 10.14 6.19
N GLU A 218 -2.89 10.72 5.01
CA GLU A 218 -3.98 10.39 4.09
C GLU A 218 -3.42 10.06 2.70
N PRO A 219 -3.69 8.88 2.14
CA PRO A 219 -3.38 8.61 0.74
C PRO A 219 -4.31 9.42 -0.17
N LEU A 220 -3.91 9.64 -1.41
CA LEU A 220 -4.81 10.24 -2.39
C LEU A 220 -5.98 9.29 -2.66
N ARG A 221 -7.17 9.61 -2.13
CA ARG A 221 -8.38 8.78 -2.19
C ARG A 221 -9.65 9.60 -2.41
N PRO A 222 -10.72 8.99 -2.95
CA PRO A 222 -11.99 9.68 -3.07
C PRO A 222 -12.60 9.99 -1.69
N THR A 223 -13.30 11.12 -1.62
CA THR A 223 -14.11 11.53 -0.46
C THR A 223 -15.58 11.55 -0.77
N THR A 224 -15.95 12.07 -1.94
CA THR A 224 -17.32 12.09 -2.43
C THR A 224 -17.36 11.68 -3.91
N ILE A 225 -18.37 10.92 -4.27
CA ILE A 225 -18.66 10.52 -5.65
C ILE A 225 -20.12 10.83 -5.90
N VAL A 226 -20.41 11.88 -6.68
CA VAL A 226 -21.76 12.41 -6.88
C VAL A 226 -22.14 12.34 -8.34
N GLY A 227 -23.33 11.80 -8.61
CA GLY A 227 -23.93 11.71 -9.94
C GLY A 227 -24.92 12.81 -10.25
N ALA A 228 -24.88 13.38 -11.46
CA ALA A 228 -25.87 14.32 -11.95
C ALA A 228 -26.06 14.18 -13.46
N GLY A 229 -27.24 13.79 -13.90
CA GLY A 229 -27.53 13.57 -15.31
C GLY A 229 -26.64 12.48 -15.92
N SER A 230 -25.75 12.84 -16.83
CA SER A 230 -24.77 11.95 -17.44
C SER A 230 -23.34 12.16 -16.92
N THR A 231 -23.18 12.79 -15.74
CA THR A 231 -21.88 13.17 -15.23
C THR A 231 -21.69 12.61 -13.82
N VAL A 232 -20.51 12.06 -13.53
CA VAL A 232 -20.07 11.71 -12.18
C VAL A 232 -18.89 12.59 -11.80
N THR A 233 -18.99 13.25 -10.64
CA THR A 233 -17.94 14.13 -10.10
C THR A 233 -17.34 13.50 -8.85
N ILE A 234 -16.02 13.40 -8.81
CA ILE A 234 -15.27 12.77 -7.70
C ILE A 234 -14.36 13.80 -7.05
N SER A 235 -14.53 14.01 -5.76
CA SER A 235 -13.62 14.80 -4.93
C SER A 235 -12.62 13.90 -4.22
N PHE A 236 -11.43 14.45 -3.91
CA PHE A 236 -10.32 13.68 -3.32
C PHE A 236 -9.74 14.37 -2.09
N THR A 237 -9.24 13.56 -1.15
CA THR A 237 -8.36 13.98 -0.05
C THR A 237 -6.95 13.41 -0.24
N GLY A 238 -6.01 13.76 0.65
CA GLY A 238 -4.63 13.25 0.64
C GLY A 238 -3.75 13.79 -0.50
N ARG A 239 -4.20 14.81 -1.24
CA ARG A 239 -3.41 15.43 -2.31
C ARG A 239 -2.53 16.56 -1.78
N VAL A 240 -1.36 16.69 -2.37
CA VAL A 240 -0.48 17.86 -2.25
C VAL A 240 -0.46 18.57 -3.62
N GLY A 241 -0.86 19.85 -3.64
CA GLY A 241 -0.98 20.60 -4.91
C GLY A 241 -2.15 20.14 -5.78
N ASN A 242 -1.95 20.09 -7.09
CA ASN A 242 -3.01 19.83 -8.06
C ASN A 242 -3.04 18.36 -8.51
N LEU A 243 -4.22 17.88 -8.87
CA LEU A 243 -4.38 16.59 -9.54
C LEU A 243 -3.84 16.65 -10.98
N ALA A 244 -3.30 15.54 -11.45
CA ALA A 244 -2.85 15.37 -12.83
C ALA A 244 -3.05 13.92 -13.29
N PHE A 245 -3.30 13.73 -14.58
CA PHE A 245 -3.16 12.44 -15.23
C PHE A 245 -1.75 12.29 -15.77
N ASP A 246 -1.04 11.25 -15.33
CA ASP A 246 0.33 10.97 -15.76
C ASP A 246 0.39 9.65 -16.54
N THR A 247 0.57 9.80 -17.84
CA THR A 247 0.72 8.67 -18.76
C THR A 247 2.17 8.43 -19.18
N THR A 248 3.10 9.14 -18.55
CA THR A 248 4.54 9.02 -18.79
C THR A 248 5.19 8.07 -17.82
N LEU A 249 4.92 8.26 -16.52
CA LEU A 249 5.47 7.41 -15.46
C LEU A 249 4.71 6.07 -15.35
N VAL A 250 3.41 6.10 -15.61
CA VAL A 250 2.58 4.88 -15.68
C VAL A 250 1.96 4.81 -17.06
N ALA A 251 2.13 3.69 -17.75
CA ALA A 251 1.56 3.48 -19.08
C ALA A 251 0.06 3.84 -19.11
N SER A 252 -0.36 4.46 -20.20
CA SER A 252 -1.73 4.99 -20.36
C SER A 252 -2.78 3.90 -20.15
N ALA A 253 -3.66 4.15 -19.20
CA ALA A 253 -4.83 3.32 -18.88
C ALA A 253 -6.06 3.83 -19.63
N THR A 254 -6.94 2.94 -20.11
CA THR A 254 -8.23 3.32 -20.67
C THR A 254 -8.98 4.17 -19.63
N ASN A 255 -9.50 5.32 -20.05
CA ASN A 255 -10.16 6.28 -19.17
C ASN A 255 -9.30 6.66 -17.94
N TYR A 256 -7.97 6.67 -18.09
CA TYR A 256 -7.01 6.92 -17.01
C TYR A 256 -7.15 5.95 -15.82
N GLY A 257 -7.72 4.77 -16.02
CA GLY A 257 -7.95 3.75 -15.01
C GLY A 257 -9.35 3.77 -14.38
N PHE A 258 -10.21 4.72 -14.76
CA PHE A 258 -11.60 4.76 -14.30
C PHE A 258 -12.49 3.78 -15.09
N ALA A 259 -13.38 3.11 -14.36
CA ALA A 259 -14.46 2.32 -14.93
C ALA A 259 -15.78 2.67 -14.24
N TYR A 260 -16.86 2.55 -15.00
CA TYR A 260 -18.21 2.81 -14.54
C TYR A 260 -19.12 1.63 -14.86
N LYS A 261 -20.06 1.36 -13.98
CA LYS A 261 -21.09 0.35 -14.17
C LYS A 261 -22.39 0.82 -13.54
N ASP A 262 -23.50 0.62 -14.24
CA ASP A 262 -24.87 0.72 -13.73
C ASP A 262 -25.76 -0.34 -14.37
N ASP A 263 -27.04 -0.35 -14.05
CA ASP A 263 -28.00 -1.30 -14.64
C ASP A 263 -28.41 -0.93 -16.09
N SER A 264 -27.97 0.23 -16.59
CA SER A 264 -28.29 0.74 -17.92
C SER A 264 -27.16 0.54 -18.94
N SER A 265 -26.06 -0.11 -18.56
CA SER A 265 -24.89 -0.36 -19.43
C SER A 265 -24.29 0.92 -20.03
N ARG A 266 -24.26 2.03 -19.28
CA ARG A 266 -23.62 3.28 -19.72
C ARG A 266 -22.11 3.10 -19.81
N THR A 267 -21.52 3.77 -20.78
CA THR A 267 -20.07 3.77 -21.00
C THR A 267 -19.48 5.13 -20.70
N ILE A 268 -18.21 5.17 -20.32
CA ILE A 268 -17.47 6.43 -20.17
C ILE A 268 -17.15 6.96 -21.57
N THR A 269 -17.48 8.21 -21.82
CA THR A 269 -17.18 8.94 -23.07
C THR A 269 -16.08 9.99 -22.86
N GLY A 270 -15.80 10.36 -21.63
CA GLY A 270 -14.72 11.29 -21.30
C GLY A 270 -14.38 11.28 -19.82
N VAL A 271 -13.13 11.57 -19.50
CA VAL A 271 -12.62 11.79 -18.13
C VAL A 271 -11.74 13.02 -18.17
N SER A 272 -11.99 13.96 -17.26
CA SER A 272 -11.23 15.21 -17.16
C SER A 272 -11.00 15.60 -15.70
N ILE A 273 -10.03 16.50 -15.48
CA ILE A 273 -9.82 17.14 -14.18
C ILE A 273 -10.33 18.57 -14.27
N VAL A 274 -11.27 18.94 -13.41
CA VAL A 274 -11.84 20.28 -13.30
C VAL A 274 -11.78 20.70 -11.82
N ASN A 275 -11.14 21.80 -11.53
CA ASN A 275 -11.01 22.34 -10.15
C ASN A 275 -10.52 21.29 -9.12
N ASN A 276 -9.54 20.46 -9.50
CA ASN A 276 -9.03 19.36 -8.67
C ASN A 276 -10.08 18.29 -8.29
N GLN A 277 -11.09 18.13 -9.12
CA GLN A 277 -12.02 17.01 -9.09
C GLN A 277 -11.90 16.24 -10.40
N VAL A 278 -12.16 14.95 -10.37
CA VAL A 278 -12.30 14.16 -11.59
C VAL A 278 -13.76 14.19 -12.00
N VAL A 279 -13.99 14.53 -13.26
CA VAL A 279 -15.32 14.56 -13.90
C VAL A 279 -15.35 13.45 -14.96
N ILE A 280 -16.26 12.49 -14.79
CA ILE A 280 -16.51 11.40 -15.73
C ILE A 280 -17.79 11.72 -16.49
N THR A 281 -17.72 11.75 -17.82
CA THR A 281 -18.88 11.90 -18.70
C THR A 281 -19.31 10.52 -19.21
N LEU A 282 -20.60 10.25 -19.16
CA LEU A 282 -21.21 8.99 -19.57
C LEU A 282 -21.98 9.14 -20.90
N SER A 283 -22.22 8.04 -21.59
CA SER A 283 -22.99 7.98 -22.83
C SER A 283 -24.49 8.30 -22.68
N GLY A 284 -24.96 8.51 -21.46
CA GLY A 284 -26.34 8.90 -21.15
C GLY A 284 -26.55 9.03 -19.66
N THR A 285 -27.77 9.37 -19.25
CA THR A 285 -28.15 9.56 -17.84
C THR A 285 -27.84 8.32 -17.01
N ILE A 286 -27.29 8.55 -15.81
CA ILE A 286 -26.95 7.54 -14.81
C ILE A 286 -28.15 6.64 -14.54
N GLY A 287 -27.93 5.33 -14.60
CA GLY A 287 -28.92 4.30 -14.25
C GLY A 287 -28.96 3.95 -12.78
N ALA A 288 -29.70 2.92 -12.42
CA ALA A 288 -29.74 2.41 -11.05
C ALA A 288 -28.44 1.69 -10.67
N ASN A 289 -28.15 1.64 -9.36
CA ASN A 289 -26.98 0.97 -8.77
C ASN A 289 -25.63 1.40 -9.38
N PRO A 290 -25.38 2.71 -9.55
CA PRO A 290 -24.18 3.18 -10.20
C PRO A 290 -22.93 2.97 -9.32
N LEU A 291 -21.87 2.44 -9.93
CA LEU A 291 -20.58 2.18 -9.31
C LEU A 291 -19.47 2.81 -10.15
N VAL A 292 -18.50 3.42 -9.48
CA VAL A 292 -17.22 3.82 -10.08
C VAL A 292 -16.11 3.01 -9.44
N SER A 293 -15.17 2.55 -10.27
CA SER A 293 -13.93 1.96 -9.81
C SER A 293 -12.73 2.63 -10.46
N TYR A 294 -11.57 2.53 -9.81
CA TYR A 294 -10.32 3.07 -10.30
C TYR A 294 -9.19 2.08 -10.06
N ALA A 295 -8.39 1.82 -11.10
CA ALA A 295 -7.27 0.88 -11.11
C ALA A 295 -7.62 -0.50 -10.52
N TYR A 296 -8.91 -0.86 -10.54
CA TYR A 296 -9.42 -2.10 -9.98
C TYR A 296 -9.61 -3.16 -11.07
N ASN A 297 -9.23 -4.36 -10.78
CA ASN A 297 -9.09 -5.44 -11.76
C ASN A 297 -10.38 -5.83 -12.50
N ASN A 298 -11.52 -5.66 -11.90
CA ASN A 298 -12.80 -6.03 -12.48
C ASN A 298 -13.37 -4.96 -13.40
N GLY A 299 -12.57 -4.09 -13.87
CA GLY A 299 -13.00 -2.98 -14.69
C GLY A 299 -12.59 -3.13 -16.13
N ALA A 300 -13.34 -2.46 -16.96
CA ALA A 300 -13.15 -2.26 -18.37
C ALA A 300 -11.80 -1.63 -18.68
N GLY A 301 -10.79 -1.75 -18.22
CA GLY A 301 -9.49 -1.15 -18.59
C GLY A 301 -8.32 -2.08 -18.36
N GLY A 302 -8.58 -3.19 -17.68
CA GLY A 302 -7.53 -4.04 -17.15
C GLY A 302 -6.55 -4.58 -18.17
N ALA A 303 -7.01 -5.04 -19.30
CA ALA A 303 -6.16 -5.74 -20.25
C ALA A 303 -5.32 -4.83 -21.15
N ALA A 304 -5.80 -3.64 -21.45
CA ALA A 304 -5.15 -2.75 -22.44
C ALA A 304 -3.96 -1.98 -21.88
N ASN A 305 -3.78 -1.98 -20.57
CA ASN A 305 -2.83 -1.11 -19.87
C ASN A 305 -1.73 -1.89 -19.16
N GLN A 306 -1.66 -3.14 -19.50
CA GLN A 306 -0.73 -4.04 -18.84
C GLN A 306 0.54 -4.12 -19.65
N VAL A 307 1.62 -3.83 -19.01
CA VAL A 307 2.86 -4.52 -19.36
C VAL A 307 2.58 -5.99 -19.05
N ALA A 308 2.45 -6.80 -20.11
CA ALA A 308 2.30 -8.26 -20.09
C ALA A 308 1.92 -8.87 -18.73
N GLY A 309 0.63 -8.86 -18.38
CA GLY A 309 0.13 -9.60 -17.20
C GLY A 309 0.17 -8.87 -15.85
N LEU A 310 0.40 -7.57 -15.81
CA LEU A 310 0.60 -6.84 -14.55
C LEU A 310 -0.67 -6.24 -13.91
N GLY A 311 -1.85 -6.49 -14.43
CA GLY A 311 -3.08 -6.02 -13.80
C GLY A 311 -3.48 -4.57 -14.10
N ALA A 312 -4.60 -4.15 -13.53
CA ALA A 312 -5.16 -2.83 -13.74
C ALA A 312 -4.25 -1.74 -13.16
N ARG A 313 -4.12 -0.64 -13.89
CA ARG A 313 -3.34 0.54 -13.50
C ARG A 313 -4.18 1.79 -13.59
N GLY A 314 -3.72 2.87 -12.98
CA GLY A 314 -4.35 4.17 -13.07
C GLY A 314 -3.32 5.28 -13.28
N ASN A 315 -3.76 6.39 -13.81
CA ASN A 315 -2.90 7.51 -14.19
C ASN A 315 -3.10 8.76 -13.32
N LEU A 316 -3.98 8.70 -12.30
CA LEU A 316 -4.27 9.85 -11.44
C LEU A 316 -3.24 9.98 -10.33
N ARG A 317 -2.59 11.13 -10.24
CA ARG A 317 -1.69 11.53 -9.16
C ARG A 317 -1.87 12.98 -8.79
N ASP A 318 -1.24 13.38 -7.72
CA ASP A 318 -1.10 14.79 -7.37
C ASP A 318 0.17 15.44 -7.97
N SER A 319 0.50 16.64 -7.52
CA SER A 319 1.70 17.37 -7.93
C SER A 319 2.68 17.63 -6.78
N ASP A 320 2.77 16.69 -5.84
CA ASP A 320 3.73 16.76 -4.74
C ASP A 320 5.16 16.97 -5.26
N THR A 321 5.89 17.81 -4.55
CA THR A 321 7.27 18.16 -4.92
C THR A 321 8.33 17.34 -4.20
N ALA A 322 7.93 16.43 -3.31
CA ALA A 322 8.84 15.49 -2.66
C ALA A 322 9.60 14.66 -3.71
N VAL A 323 10.86 14.39 -3.42
CA VAL A 323 11.77 13.66 -4.33
C VAL A 323 12.45 12.51 -3.61
N SER A 324 12.74 11.46 -4.37
CA SER A 324 13.58 10.36 -3.94
C SER A 324 14.98 10.85 -3.58
N ALA A 325 15.48 10.41 -2.43
CA ALA A 325 16.86 10.68 -2.01
C ALA A 325 17.90 9.91 -2.83
N PHE A 326 17.48 8.90 -3.62
CA PHE A 326 18.40 8.06 -4.40
C PHE A 326 18.63 8.59 -5.81
N ASP A 327 17.56 8.98 -6.50
CA ASP A 327 17.62 9.30 -7.92
C ASP A 327 16.93 10.61 -8.29
N GLY A 328 16.34 11.32 -7.30
CA GLY A 328 15.63 12.56 -7.51
C GLY A 328 14.26 12.42 -8.19
N ALA A 329 13.78 11.18 -8.39
CA ALA A 329 12.44 10.94 -8.93
C ALA A 329 11.36 11.53 -8.01
N ARG A 330 10.26 11.99 -8.59
CA ARG A 330 9.15 12.56 -7.82
C ARG A 330 8.39 11.49 -7.04
N LEU A 331 8.14 11.75 -5.75
CA LEU A 331 7.33 10.92 -4.87
C LEU A 331 5.87 11.41 -4.84
N TYR A 332 5.22 11.43 -6.01
CA TYR A 332 3.82 11.82 -6.12
C TYR A 332 2.90 10.93 -5.29
N ASN A 333 1.82 11.48 -4.74
CA ASN A 333 0.77 10.66 -4.18
C ASN A 333 -0.13 10.14 -5.32
N TRP A 334 -0.03 8.85 -5.60
CA TRP A 334 -0.86 8.17 -6.59
C TRP A 334 -2.20 7.78 -5.97
N CYS A 335 -3.27 7.93 -6.75
CA CYS A 335 -4.59 7.60 -6.26
C CYS A 335 -4.71 6.11 -5.95
N VAL A 336 -5.25 5.80 -4.78
CA VAL A 336 -5.49 4.41 -4.35
C VAL A 336 -6.50 3.70 -5.25
N ILE A 337 -6.43 2.37 -5.28
CA ILE A 337 -7.43 1.52 -5.92
C ILE A 337 -8.72 1.60 -5.11
N PHE A 338 -9.85 1.85 -5.78
CA PHE A 338 -11.14 1.89 -5.11
C PHE A 338 -12.29 1.36 -6.00
N ARG A 339 -13.39 1.02 -5.37
CA ARG A 339 -14.68 0.75 -5.99
C ARG A 339 -15.78 1.19 -5.04
N GLU A 340 -16.52 2.23 -5.43
CA GLU A 340 -17.50 2.87 -4.56
C GLU A 340 -18.78 3.22 -5.32
N SER A 341 -19.89 3.33 -4.58
CA SER A 341 -21.18 3.74 -5.14
C SER A 341 -21.17 5.22 -5.48
N VAL A 342 -21.93 5.59 -6.49
CA VAL A 342 -22.22 6.99 -6.85
C VAL A 342 -23.48 7.42 -6.10
N ALA A 343 -23.39 8.51 -5.34
CA ALA A 343 -24.50 9.13 -4.62
C ALA A 343 -25.34 10.02 -5.53
#